data_49c98f894ea6140fce7bf4b89034629b
#
_entry.id   49c98f894ea6140fce7bf4b89034629b
#
_cell.length_a   1.000
_cell.length_b   1.000
_cell.length_c   1.000
_cell.angle_alpha   90.00
_cell.angle_beta   90.00
_cell.angle_gamma   90.00
#
_symmetry.space_group_name_H-M   'P 1'
#
loop_
_entity.id
_entity.type
_entity.pdbx_description
1 polymer ?
#
loop_
_entity_poly.entity_id
_entity_poly.type
_entity_poly.pdbx_seq_one_letter_code
_entity_poly.pdbx_strand_id
1 'polypeptide(L)'
;MGVQATGNGHITRARAMSKAFAKHACIEVDTIFSGRAREDLFDMEMFGDYRCFQGLTFVTEAGAVKPIATYRANSIRQLYRDIKNLDVSSYDLVITDFEPISAWAAKRQKKPSIALGHQNAFDYAIPKKGNNPIVALLMRNFAPAQVRLGLHWHHFGQPILPPIADIYPLDVKTQNKKIVVYLGFEQQDQVIEWLTPVDDHQFYIYGAFAETAERGHIHLRPLSREGFQKDLADCNGVISHAGFELASEAIHLGKKILVKPLKGQMEQASNALALGMLGLGMQMDSLDADKLREWLDYFESKQVIYPNVADAIAAWVQKNDFVTIDQLANKLWAQVSFPASQHFT
;
A
#
# COMPACT_ATOMS: atom_id res chain seq x y z
N MET A 1 -16.77 -6.09 0.18
CA MET A 1 -15.53 -5.42 -0.23
C MET A 1 -14.55 -6.44 -0.79
N GLY A 2 -13.99 -6.21 -2.00
CA GLY A 2 -12.97 -7.05 -2.62
C GLY A 2 -11.58 -6.45 -2.43
N VAL A 3 -10.59 -7.26 -2.03
CA VAL A 3 -9.24 -6.83 -1.68
C VAL A 3 -8.20 -7.70 -2.37
N GLN A 4 -7.32 -7.07 -3.14
CA GLN A 4 -6.17 -7.74 -3.74
C GLN A 4 -5.11 -8.03 -2.67
N ALA A 5 -4.86 -9.29 -2.37
CA ALA A 5 -4.01 -9.70 -1.26
C ALA A 5 -2.56 -10.07 -1.66
N THR A 6 -2.12 -9.76 -2.87
CA THR A 6 -0.74 -10.03 -3.32
C THR A 6 0.31 -9.29 -2.50
N GLY A 7 -0.04 -8.10 -1.97
CA GLY A 7 0.79 -7.31 -1.07
C GLY A 7 0.05 -6.97 0.24
N ASN A 8 0.80 -6.77 1.32
CA ASN A 8 0.21 -6.42 2.63
C ASN A 8 -0.42 -5.03 2.65
N GLY A 9 -0.03 -4.11 1.77
CA GLY A 9 -0.57 -2.75 1.71
C GLY A 9 -2.08 -2.70 1.50
N HIS A 10 -2.63 -3.48 0.55
CA HIS A 10 -4.07 -3.55 0.33
C HIS A 10 -4.82 -4.07 1.56
N ILE A 11 -4.24 -5.07 2.26
CA ILE A 11 -4.82 -5.62 3.49
C ILE A 11 -4.81 -4.56 4.60
N THR A 12 -3.72 -3.79 4.73
CA THR A 12 -3.64 -2.67 5.69
C THR A 12 -4.72 -1.62 5.42
N ARG A 13 -4.90 -1.20 4.16
CA ARG A 13 -5.97 -0.28 3.78
C ARG A 13 -7.36 -0.86 4.06
N ALA A 14 -7.57 -2.15 3.76
CA ALA A 14 -8.82 -2.83 4.05
C ALA A 14 -9.13 -2.84 5.56
N ARG A 15 -8.11 -3.01 6.42
CA ARG A 15 -8.27 -2.91 7.88
C ARG A 15 -8.73 -1.53 8.31
N ALA A 16 -8.11 -0.46 7.79
CA ALA A 16 -8.52 0.90 8.09
C ALA A 16 -9.96 1.17 7.66
N MET A 17 -10.34 0.72 6.46
CA MET A 17 -11.71 0.85 5.95
C MET A 17 -12.72 0.03 6.78
N SER A 18 -12.40 -1.20 7.18
CA SER A 18 -13.28 -2.02 8.02
C SER A 18 -13.52 -1.39 9.39
N LYS A 19 -12.47 -0.82 10.02
CA LYS A 19 -12.61 -0.05 11.26
C LYS A 19 -13.51 1.17 11.07
N ALA A 20 -13.39 1.86 9.94
CA ALA A 20 -14.20 3.03 9.63
C ALA A 20 -15.67 2.64 9.39
N PHE A 21 -15.95 1.61 8.61
CA PHE A 21 -17.30 1.13 8.38
C PHE A 21 -17.99 0.62 9.64
N ALA A 22 -17.27 -0.06 10.54
CA ALA A 22 -17.81 -0.54 11.81
C ALA A 22 -18.35 0.57 12.74
N LYS A 23 -18.00 1.84 12.51
CA LYS A 23 -18.56 3.00 13.22
C LYS A 23 -19.99 3.36 12.77
N HIS A 24 -20.45 2.78 11.67
CA HIS A 24 -21.74 3.08 11.04
C HIS A 24 -22.67 1.85 11.13
N ALA A 25 -23.60 1.85 12.06
CA ALA A 25 -24.50 0.72 12.34
C ALA A 25 -25.36 0.27 11.14
N CYS A 26 -25.51 1.12 10.11
CA CYS A 26 -26.23 0.80 8.88
C CYS A 26 -25.35 0.20 7.78
N ILE A 27 -24.05 -0.01 8.02
CA ILE A 27 -23.11 -0.57 7.05
C ILE A 27 -22.67 -1.95 7.53
N GLU A 28 -23.04 -2.98 6.78
CA GLU A 28 -22.53 -4.33 6.92
C GLU A 28 -21.56 -4.64 5.79
N VAL A 29 -20.42 -5.25 6.09
CA VAL A 29 -19.35 -5.48 5.11
C VAL A 29 -18.93 -6.94 5.09
N ASP A 30 -19.23 -7.60 3.98
CA ASP A 30 -18.60 -8.87 3.64
C ASP A 30 -17.30 -8.63 2.87
N THR A 31 -16.25 -9.35 3.22
CA THR A 31 -14.93 -9.16 2.60
C THR A 31 -14.51 -10.40 1.83
N ILE A 32 -13.93 -10.18 0.65
CA ILE A 32 -13.24 -11.21 -0.12
C ILE A 32 -11.79 -10.80 -0.36
N PHE A 33 -10.89 -11.76 -0.32
CA PHE A 33 -9.48 -11.61 -0.66
C PHE A 33 -9.13 -12.46 -1.86
N SER A 34 -8.26 -11.96 -2.76
CA SER A 34 -7.76 -12.72 -3.88
C SER A 34 -6.27 -12.48 -4.14
N GLY A 35 -5.60 -13.44 -4.80
CA GLY A 35 -4.19 -13.31 -5.18
C GLY A 35 -3.18 -13.89 -4.18
N ARG A 36 -3.64 -14.42 -3.03
CA ARG A 36 -2.83 -15.13 -2.03
C ARG A 36 -3.64 -16.25 -1.43
N ALA A 37 -2.98 -17.36 -1.06
CA ALA A 37 -3.61 -18.46 -0.35
C ALA A 37 -4.04 -18.05 1.06
N ARG A 38 -5.09 -18.67 1.60
CA ARG A 38 -5.64 -18.32 2.91
C ARG A 38 -4.65 -18.54 4.04
N GLU A 39 -3.85 -19.59 3.95
CA GLU A 39 -2.81 -19.97 4.91
C GLU A 39 -1.65 -18.97 4.99
N ASP A 40 -1.46 -18.16 3.96
CA ASP A 40 -0.43 -17.13 3.91
C ASP A 40 -0.91 -15.75 4.40
N LEU A 41 -2.21 -15.65 4.77
CA LEU A 41 -2.80 -14.45 5.34
C LEU A 41 -2.63 -14.50 6.86
N PHE A 42 -2.29 -13.38 7.48
CA PHE A 42 -2.08 -13.26 8.93
C PHE A 42 -2.85 -12.06 9.50
N ASP A 43 -3.17 -12.13 10.80
CA ASP A 43 -3.90 -11.08 11.54
C ASP A 43 -5.21 -10.70 10.84
N MET A 44 -6.04 -11.70 10.46
CA MET A 44 -7.25 -11.52 9.66
C MET A 44 -8.55 -11.52 10.47
N GLU A 45 -8.48 -11.67 11.80
CA GLU A 45 -9.60 -11.87 12.70
C GLU A 45 -10.67 -10.78 12.61
N MET A 46 -10.23 -9.55 12.35
CA MET A 46 -11.13 -8.40 12.23
C MET A 46 -12.07 -8.44 11.01
N PHE A 47 -11.79 -9.28 10.01
CA PHE A 47 -12.63 -9.43 8.83
C PHE A 47 -13.71 -10.51 8.99
N GLY A 48 -13.75 -11.19 10.15
CA GLY A 48 -14.73 -12.22 10.46
C GLY A 48 -14.68 -13.37 9.45
N ASP A 49 -15.85 -13.72 8.91
CA ASP A 49 -15.98 -14.83 7.95
C ASP A 49 -15.75 -14.34 6.51
N TYR A 50 -14.49 -14.06 6.19
CA TYR A 50 -14.08 -13.64 4.84
C TYR A 50 -13.90 -14.82 3.89
N ARG A 51 -14.07 -14.57 2.59
CA ARG A 51 -13.82 -15.56 1.53
C ARG A 51 -12.48 -15.31 0.85
N CYS A 52 -11.79 -16.40 0.45
CA CYS A 52 -10.56 -16.33 -0.34
C CYS A 52 -10.75 -16.94 -1.72
N PHE A 53 -10.17 -16.27 -2.71
CA PHE A 53 -10.11 -16.75 -4.10
C PHE A 53 -8.67 -16.78 -4.57
N GLN A 54 -8.35 -17.64 -5.52
CA GLN A 54 -7.02 -17.70 -6.13
C GLN A 54 -6.65 -16.34 -6.75
N GLY A 55 -7.57 -15.72 -7.49
CA GLY A 55 -7.33 -14.44 -8.15
C GLY A 55 -6.15 -14.46 -9.12
N LEU A 56 -5.52 -13.29 -9.28
CA LEU A 56 -4.28 -13.12 -10.03
C LEU A 56 -3.17 -12.64 -9.09
N THR A 57 -1.96 -13.12 -9.32
CA THR A 57 -0.78 -12.78 -8.51
C THR A 57 0.43 -12.49 -9.40
N PHE A 58 1.44 -11.82 -8.86
CA PHE A 58 2.73 -11.63 -9.51
C PHE A 58 3.76 -12.53 -8.82
N VAL A 59 4.54 -13.25 -9.64
CA VAL A 59 5.70 -13.99 -9.15
C VAL A 59 6.92 -13.09 -9.25
N THR A 60 7.60 -12.92 -8.13
CA THR A 60 8.80 -12.11 -8.01
C THR A 60 9.98 -12.96 -7.55
N GLU A 61 11.17 -12.61 -8.00
CA GLU A 61 12.42 -13.24 -7.58
C GLU A 61 13.55 -12.21 -7.64
N ALA A 62 14.35 -12.14 -6.58
CA ALA A 62 15.49 -11.24 -6.47
C ALA A 62 15.15 -9.78 -6.88
N GLY A 63 14.08 -9.22 -6.34
CA GLY A 63 13.67 -7.84 -6.56
C GLY A 63 13.11 -7.53 -7.97
N ALA A 64 12.70 -8.54 -8.75
CA ALA A 64 12.15 -8.37 -10.08
C ALA A 64 10.91 -9.24 -10.32
N VAL A 65 9.96 -8.71 -11.09
CA VAL A 65 8.80 -9.50 -11.57
C VAL A 65 9.25 -10.47 -12.65
N LYS A 66 8.81 -11.74 -12.55
CA LYS A 66 9.09 -12.83 -13.50
C LYS A 66 7.88 -13.07 -14.40
N PRO A 67 7.85 -12.57 -15.65
CA PRO A 67 6.65 -12.62 -16.50
C PRO A 67 6.18 -14.06 -16.80
N ILE A 68 7.10 -14.97 -17.12
CA ILE A 68 6.75 -16.36 -17.45
C ILE A 68 6.21 -17.11 -16.24
N ALA A 69 6.84 -16.96 -15.06
CA ALA A 69 6.39 -17.57 -13.83
C ALA A 69 5.03 -16.99 -13.42
N THR A 70 4.84 -15.67 -13.56
CA THR A 70 3.57 -14.98 -13.33
C THR A 70 2.47 -15.54 -14.24
N TYR A 71 2.74 -15.71 -15.53
CA TYR A 71 1.76 -16.31 -16.46
C TYR A 71 1.36 -17.73 -16.04
N ARG A 72 2.33 -18.56 -15.64
CA ARG A 72 2.08 -19.94 -15.20
C ARG A 72 1.34 -20.04 -13.86
N ALA A 73 1.56 -19.11 -12.96
CA ALA A 73 0.90 -19.06 -11.65
C ALA A 73 -0.58 -18.65 -11.73
N ASN A 74 -1.00 -18.04 -12.85
CA ASN A 74 -2.34 -17.49 -13.01
C ASN A 74 -3.22 -18.35 -13.92
N SER A 75 -4.45 -18.61 -13.46
CA SER A 75 -5.46 -19.33 -14.25
C SER A 75 -6.60 -18.39 -14.67
N ILE A 76 -6.57 -17.93 -15.91
CA ILE A 76 -7.65 -17.08 -16.48
C ILE A 76 -8.99 -17.85 -16.49
N ARG A 77 -8.96 -19.17 -16.65
CA ARG A 77 -10.18 -20.00 -16.56
C ARG A 77 -10.79 -19.95 -15.17
N GLN A 78 -9.95 -20.05 -14.11
CA GLN A 78 -10.42 -19.99 -12.74
C GLN A 78 -10.95 -18.58 -12.42
N LEU A 79 -10.21 -17.54 -12.79
CA LEU A 79 -10.65 -16.16 -12.64
C LEU A 79 -12.04 -15.94 -13.25
N TYR A 80 -12.24 -16.39 -14.50
CA TYR A 80 -13.54 -16.25 -15.18
C TYR A 80 -14.65 -17.02 -14.45
N ARG A 81 -14.36 -18.23 -13.95
CA ARG A 81 -15.30 -19.04 -13.17
C ARG A 81 -15.69 -18.34 -11.88
N ASP A 82 -14.70 -17.80 -11.15
CA ASP A 82 -14.93 -17.10 -9.89
C ASP A 82 -15.77 -15.83 -10.10
N ILE A 83 -15.47 -15.03 -11.13
CA ILE A 83 -16.27 -13.87 -11.52
C ILE A 83 -17.72 -14.26 -11.85
N LYS A 84 -17.90 -15.39 -12.56
CA LYS A 84 -19.22 -15.87 -12.95
C LYS A 84 -20.05 -16.35 -11.75
N ASN A 85 -19.40 -17.00 -10.81
CA ASN A 85 -20.06 -17.65 -9.66
C ASN A 85 -20.22 -16.72 -8.45
N LEU A 86 -19.46 -15.60 -8.39
CA LEU A 86 -19.62 -14.64 -7.32
C LEU A 86 -20.95 -13.89 -7.50
N ASP A 87 -21.91 -14.22 -6.66
CA ASP A 87 -23.17 -13.48 -6.57
C ASP A 87 -22.98 -12.24 -5.69
N VAL A 88 -23.27 -11.07 -6.25
CA VAL A 88 -23.26 -9.78 -5.56
C VAL A 88 -24.65 -9.10 -5.63
N SER A 89 -25.69 -9.85 -5.99
CA SER A 89 -27.04 -9.30 -6.19
C SER A 89 -27.69 -8.78 -4.91
N SER A 90 -27.35 -9.35 -3.74
CA SER A 90 -27.87 -8.94 -2.44
C SER A 90 -27.19 -7.70 -1.86
N TYR A 91 -26.06 -7.25 -2.42
CA TYR A 91 -25.35 -6.06 -1.92
C TYR A 91 -25.83 -4.79 -2.59
N ASP A 92 -25.89 -3.69 -1.84
CA ASP A 92 -26.22 -2.37 -2.35
C ASP A 92 -25.04 -1.75 -3.10
N LEU A 93 -23.81 -2.03 -2.65
CA LEU A 93 -22.57 -1.47 -3.16
C LEU A 93 -21.44 -2.50 -3.15
N VAL A 94 -20.64 -2.52 -4.19
CA VAL A 94 -19.37 -3.27 -4.23
C VAL A 94 -18.20 -2.28 -4.18
N ILE A 95 -17.33 -2.44 -3.18
CA ILE A 95 -16.07 -1.69 -3.10
C ILE A 95 -14.94 -2.64 -3.47
N THR A 96 -14.09 -2.24 -4.42
CA THR A 96 -12.93 -3.03 -4.82
C THR A 96 -11.63 -2.27 -4.55
N ASP A 97 -10.71 -2.91 -3.87
CA ASP A 97 -9.33 -2.47 -3.73
C ASP A 97 -8.45 -3.27 -4.68
N PHE A 98 -8.45 -2.83 -5.94
CA PHE A 98 -7.73 -3.45 -7.05
C PHE A 98 -7.96 -4.97 -7.19
N GLU A 99 -9.16 -5.43 -6.84
CA GLU A 99 -9.53 -6.85 -6.81
C GLU A 99 -10.46 -7.18 -8.00
N PRO A 100 -10.02 -8.03 -8.96
CA PRO A 100 -10.74 -8.19 -10.21
C PRO A 100 -12.03 -9.00 -10.11
N ILE A 101 -12.14 -9.96 -9.16
CA ILE A 101 -13.31 -10.86 -9.09
C ILE A 101 -14.56 -10.09 -8.71
N SER A 102 -14.50 -9.34 -7.61
CA SER A 102 -15.63 -8.51 -7.15
C SER A 102 -15.97 -7.39 -8.14
N ALA A 103 -14.93 -6.74 -8.70
CA ALA A 103 -15.11 -5.66 -9.68
C ALA A 103 -15.85 -6.12 -10.93
N TRP A 104 -15.42 -7.23 -11.54
CA TRP A 104 -16.07 -7.78 -12.72
C TRP A 104 -17.42 -8.43 -12.41
N ALA A 105 -17.62 -9.02 -11.22
CA ALA A 105 -18.92 -9.52 -10.78
C ALA A 105 -19.93 -8.37 -10.65
N ALA A 106 -19.53 -7.25 -10.03
CA ALA A 106 -20.35 -6.04 -9.92
C ALA A 106 -20.73 -5.49 -11.30
N LYS A 107 -19.76 -5.34 -12.20
CA LYS A 107 -19.99 -4.88 -13.57
C LYS A 107 -20.96 -5.78 -14.31
N ARG A 108 -20.80 -7.10 -14.22
CA ARG A 108 -21.66 -8.09 -14.86
C ARG A 108 -23.11 -8.05 -14.35
N GLN A 109 -23.26 -7.87 -13.03
CA GLN A 109 -24.57 -7.82 -12.38
C GLN A 109 -25.14 -6.40 -12.26
N LYS A 110 -24.47 -5.41 -12.89
CA LYS A 110 -24.88 -3.99 -12.91
C LYS A 110 -25.05 -3.39 -11.51
N LYS A 111 -24.23 -3.82 -10.55
CA LYS A 111 -24.25 -3.27 -9.19
C LYS A 111 -23.42 -1.98 -9.12
N PRO A 112 -23.86 -1.01 -8.30
CA PRO A 112 -23.05 0.16 -7.98
C PRO A 112 -21.67 -0.29 -7.49
N SER A 113 -20.60 0.38 -7.95
CA SER A 113 -19.25 -0.04 -7.58
C SER A 113 -18.29 1.13 -7.45
N ILE A 114 -17.43 1.04 -6.44
CA ILE A 114 -16.36 1.99 -6.15
C ILE A 114 -15.03 1.23 -6.19
N ALA A 115 -14.07 1.72 -6.98
CA ALA A 115 -12.68 1.32 -6.87
C ALA A 115 -11.95 2.28 -5.92
N LEU A 116 -11.35 1.76 -4.89
CA LEU A 116 -10.58 2.51 -3.89
C LEU A 116 -9.14 2.03 -3.91
N GLY A 117 -8.18 2.93 -4.13
CA GLY A 117 -6.77 2.57 -4.05
C GLY A 117 -5.85 3.51 -4.80
N HIS A 118 -4.57 3.39 -4.51
CA HIS A 118 -3.52 4.19 -5.16
C HIS A 118 -3.49 3.99 -6.68
N GLN A 119 -3.78 2.78 -7.16
CA GLN A 119 -3.79 2.46 -8.59
C GLN A 119 -4.77 3.33 -9.39
N ASN A 120 -5.86 3.81 -8.77
CA ASN A 120 -6.81 4.71 -9.42
C ASN A 120 -6.26 6.12 -9.62
N ALA A 121 -5.23 6.53 -8.88
CA ALA A 121 -4.56 7.81 -9.10
C ALA A 121 -3.82 7.86 -10.45
N PHE A 122 -3.43 6.71 -11.00
CA PHE A 122 -2.77 6.63 -12.30
C PHE A 122 -3.68 6.99 -13.50
N ASP A 123 -4.98 7.13 -13.28
CA ASP A 123 -5.89 7.67 -14.31
C ASP A 123 -5.69 9.19 -14.54
N TYR A 124 -5.05 9.87 -13.59
CA TYR A 124 -4.84 11.32 -13.58
C TYR A 124 -3.42 11.72 -13.99
N ALA A 125 -3.20 13.02 -14.15
CA ALA A 125 -1.89 13.60 -14.46
C ALA A 125 -1.01 13.70 -13.21
N ILE A 126 -0.45 12.57 -12.78
CA ILE A 126 0.51 12.44 -11.68
C ILE A 126 1.89 12.05 -12.22
N PRO A 127 2.98 12.17 -11.43
CA PRO A 127 4.29 11.66 -11.81
C PRO A 127 4.25 10.16 -12.13
N LYS A 128 4.67 9.78 -13.33
CA LYS A 128 4.68 8.37 -13.78
C LYS A 128 6.02 8.04 -14.43
N LYS A 129 6.59 6.91 -14.09
CA LYS A 129 7.79 6.36 -14.72
C LYS A 129 7.41 5.17 -15.60
N GLY A 130 7.88 5.16 -16.86
CA GLY A 130 7.58 4.05 -17.78
C GLY A 130 6.13 4.09 -18.30
N ASN A 131 5.69 5.22 -18.84
CA ASN A 131 4.34 5.40 -19.37
C ASN A 131 4.09 4.51 -20.61
N ASN A 132 3.64 3.26 -20.39
CA ASN A 132 3.22 2.36 -21.43
C ASN A 132 1.68 2.37 -21.50
N PRO A 133 1.07 2.88 -22.60
CA PRO A 133 -0.39 2.97 -22.72
C PRO A 133 -1.09 1.62 -22.61
N ILE A 134 -0.44 0.52 -23.01
CA ILE A 134 -1.00 -0.84 -22.85
C ILE A 134 -1.08 -1.21 -21.36
N VAL A 135 -0.02 -0.93 -20.59
CA VAL A 135 -0.01 -1.19 -19.14
C VAL A 135 -1.07 -0.34 -18.44
N ALA A 136 -1.20 0.94 -18.80
CA ALA A 136 -2.22 1.83 -18.28
C ALA A 136 -3.64 1.30 -18.57
N LEU A 137 -3.88 0.83 -19.80
CA LEU A 137 -5.16 0.24 -20.19
C LEU A 137 -5.44 -1.06 -19.40
N LEU A 138 -4.44 -1.91 -19.22
CA LEU A 138 -4.58 -3.14 -18.43
C LEU A 138 -4.88 -2.81 -16.96
N MET A 139 -4.17 -1.88 -16.34
CA MET A 139 -4.43 -1.45 -14.96
C MET A 139 -5.85 -0.88 -14.80
N ARG A 140 -6.27 -0.04 -15.74
CA ARG A 140 -7.62 0.55 -15.71
C ARG A 140 -8.74 -0.47 -15.80
N ASN A 141 -8.52 -1.55 -16.57
CA ASN A 141 -9.50 -2.61 -16.79
C ASN A 141 -9.33 -3.81 -15.87
N PHE A 142 -8.29 -3.84 -15.04
CA PHE A 142 -8.04 -4.94 -14.12
C PHE A 142 -9.17 -5.10 -13.09
N ALA A 143 -9.56 -4.00 -12.46
CA ALA A 143 -10.66 -3.95 -11.49
C ALA A 143 -11.60 -2.77 -11.84
N PRO A 144 -12.51 -2.93 -12.82
CA PRO A 144 -13.37 -1.85 -13.26
C PRO A 144 -14.41 -1.48 -12.21
N ALA A 145 -14.69 -0.16 -12.08
CA ALA A 145 -15.74 0.36 -11.22
C ALA A 145 -16.38 1.62 -11.85
N GLN A 146 -17.58 1.96 -11.37
CA GLN A 146 -18.31 3.16 -11.81
C GLN A 146 -17.68 4.44 -11.23
N VAL A 147 -17.29 4.39 -9.96
CA VAL A 147 -16.62 5.47 -9.25
C VAL A 147 -15.20 5.02 -8.91
N ARG A 148 -14.21 5.91 -9.09
CA ARG A 148 -12.81 5.58 -8.86
C ARG A 148 -12.18 6.60 -7.91
N LEU A 149 -11.82 6.16 -6.71
CA LEU A 149 -11.16 6.96 -5.69
C LEU A 149 -9.66 6.67 -5.72
N GLY A 150 -8.90 7.58 -6.33
CA GLY A 150 -7.44 7.55 -6.33
C GLY A 150 -6.89 8.06 -5.00
N LEU A 151 -5.83 7.44 -4.50
CA LEU A 151 -5.10 7.86 -3.30
C LEU A 151 -3.68 8.27 -3.69
N HIS A 152 -3.18 9.41 -3.16
CA HIS A 152 -1.79 9.81 -3.37
C HIS A 152 -1.28 10.73 -2.26
N TRP A 153 0.04 10.89 -2.15
CA TRP A 153 0.69 11.78 -1.18
C TRP A 153 0.52 13.28 -1.49
N HIS A 154 0.13 13.61 -2.71
CA HIS A 154 -0.19 14.95 -3.17
C HIS A 154 -1.27 14.89 -4.25
N HIS A 155 -2.12 15.90 -4.35
CA HIS A 155 -3.23 15.89 -5.32
C HIS A 155 -2.83 16.28 -6.76
N PHE A 156 -1.70 16.96 -6.96
CA PHE A 156 -1.25 17.42 -8.29
C PHE A 156 -2.32 18.18 -9.08
N GLY A 157 -3.20 18.93 -8.39
CA GLY A 157 -4.34 19.62 -9.03
C GLY A 157 -5.45 18.69 -9.53
N GLN A 158 -5.47 17.42 -9.12
CA GLN A 158 -6.43 16.39 -9.54
C GLN A 158 -7.37 16.00 -8.38
N PRO A 159 -8.58 15.45 -8.66
CA PRO A 159 -9.51 14.99 -7.63
C PRO A 159 -9.07 13.64 -7.03
N ILE A 160 -7.89 13.63 -6.46
CA ILE A 160 -7.24 12.49 -5.80
C ILE A 160 -7.30 12.72 -4.30
N LEU A 161 -7.60 11.69 -3.52
CA LEU A 161 -7.66 11.76 -2.07
C LEU A 161 -6.27 11.61 -1.43
N PRO A 162 -6.06 12.11 -0.22
CA PRO A 162 -4.88 11.78 0.58
C PRO A 162 -4.82 10.28 0.87
N PRO A 163 -3.66 9.74 1.28
CA PRO A 163 -3.54 8.33 1.62
C PRO A 163 -4.37 7.94 2.85
N ILE A 164 -4.78 6.68 2.88
CA ILE A 164 -5.35 6.05 4.07
C ILE A 164 -4.18 5.47 4.86
N ALA A 165 -3.78 6.13 5.93
CA ALA A 165 -2.74 5.63 6.83
C ALA A 165 -3.39 4.95 8.05
N ASP A 166 -3.11 3.65 8.27
CA ASP A 166 -3.58 2.92 9.46
C ASP A 166 -2.56 3.07 10.59
N ILE A 167 -2.51 4.29 11.15
CA ILE A 167 -1.54 4.65 12.17
C ILE A 167 -2.00 4.12 13.53
N TYR A 168 -1.12 3.39 14.19
CA TYR A 168 -1.31 3.00 15.58
C TYR A 168 -0.90 4.19 16.48
N PRO A 169 -1.80 4.70 17.32
CA PRO A 169 -1.47 5.82 18.20
C PRO A 169 -0.56 5.31 19.33
N LEU A 170 0.72 5.29 19.09
CA LEU A 170 1.73 5.01 20.09
C LEU A 170 2.46 6.33 20.42
N ASP A 171 2.32 6.80 21.64
CA ASP A 171 3.14 7.91 22.14
C ASP A 171 4.51 7.34 22.56
N VAL A 172 5.39 7.15 21.59
CA VAL A 172 6.72 6.59 21.77
C VAL A 172 7.79 7.56 21.27
N LYS A 173 8.90 7.62 22.00
CA LYS A 173 10.04 8.44 21.59
C LYS A 173 10.81 7.79 20.46
N THR A 174 11.06 8.54 19.39
CA THR A 174 11.88 8.08 18.26
C THR A 174 13.31 7.76 18.72
N GLN A 175 13.82 6.60 18.32
CA GLN A 175 15.19 6.14 18.50
C GLN A 175 16.02 6.51 17.28
N ASN A 176 16.90 7.53 17.41
CA ASN A 176 17.59 8.16 16.27
C ASN A 176 18.42 7.21 15.37
N LYS A 177 18.85 6.07 15.89
CA LYS A 177 19.67 5.09 15.14
C LYS A 177 18.91 3.82 14.76
N LYS A 178 17.62 3.75 15.03
CA LYS A 178 16.79 2.59 14.72
C LYS A 178 16.21 2.73 13.33
N ILE A 179 16.45 1.75 12.47
CA ILE A 179 15.97 1.67 11.09
C ILE A 179 15.15 0.39 10.92
N VAL A 180 13.93 0.53 10.45
CA VAL A 180 13.10 -0.61 10.05
C VAL A 180 13.37 -0.94 8.59
N VAL A 181 13.60 -2.24 8.29
CA VAL A 181 13.90 -2.71 6.94
C VAL A 181 12.85 -3.73 6.52
N TYR A 182 12.14 -3.45 5.41
CA TYR A 182 11.14 -4.36 4.83
C TYR A 182 11.35 -4.51 3.33
N LEU A 183 12.27 -5.39 2.95
CA LEU A 183 12.63 -5.72 1.58
C LEU A 183 12.27 -7.19 1.28
N GLY A 184 10.98 -7.54 1.45
CA GLY A 184 10.49 -8.93 1.38
C GLY A 184 10.61 -9.60 0.00
N PHE A 185 10.93 -8.86 -1.07
CA PHE A 185 11.17 -9.40 -2.41
C PHE A 185 12.66 -9.54 -2.75
N GLU A 186 13.56 -9.12 -1.86
CA GLU A 186 14.99 -9.35 -1.98
C GLU A 186 15.41 -10.65 -1.28
N GLN A 187 16.58 -11.16 -1.64
CA GLN A 187 17.20 -12.25 -0.91
C GLN A 187 17.69 -11.73 0.45
N GLN A 188 17.16 -12.28 1.53
CA GLN A 188 17.39 -11.76 2.87
C GLN A 188 18.87 -11.79 3.28
N ASP A 189 19.61 -12.81 2.86
CA ASP A 189 21.06 -12.88 3.12
C ASP A 189 21.83 -11.72 2.47
N GLN A 190 21.43 -11.30 1.25
CA GLN A 190 22.03 -10.14 0.59
C GLN A 190 21.70 -8.82 1.31
N VAL A 191 20.47 -8.71 1.84
CA VAL A 191 20.08 -7.54 2.64
C VAL A 191 20.90 -7.46 3.93
N ILE A 192 21.10 -8.61 4.62
CA ILE A 192 21.90 -8.69 5.84
C ILE A 192 23.37 -8.34 5.52
N GLU A 193 23.94 -8.92 4.46
CA GLU A 193 25.33 -8.66 4.04
C GLU A 193 25.53 -7.16 3.69
N TRP A 194 24.58 -6.55 3.00
CA TRP A 194 24.60 -5.13 2.64
C TRP A 194 24.59 -4.20 3.87
N LEU A 195 23.84 -4.55 4.92
CA LEU A 195 23.72 -3.74 6.14
C LEU A 195 24.83 -3.99 7.16
N THR A 196 25.49 -5.14 7.10
CA THR A 196 26.51 -5.56 8.08
C THR A 196 27.67 -4.54 8.27
N PRO A 197 28.16 -3.84 7.23
CA PRO A 197 29.24 -2.84 7.41
C PRO A 197 28.78 -1.54 8.10
N VAL A 198 27.50 -1.36 8.39
CA VAL A 198 26.92 -0.12 8.96
C VAL A 198 26.58 -0.36 10.43
N ASP A 199 27.59 -0.45 11.29
CA ASP A 199 27.46 -0.87 12.69
C ASP A 199 27.08 0.25 13.68
N ASP A 200 26.98 1.47 13.19
CA ASP A 200 26.58 2.66 13.96
C ASP A 200 25.07 2.87 14.02
N HIS A 201 24.26 2.04 13.33
CA HIS A 201 22.80 2.00 13.34
C HIS A 201 22.27 0.63 13.73
N GLN A 202 21.00 0.56 14.15
CA GLN A 202 20.29 -0.68 14.51
C GLN A 202 19.26 -0.98 13.42
N PHE A 203 19.39 -2.13 12.74
CA PHE A 203 18.51 -2.50 11.64
C PHE A 203 17.55 -3.61 12.04
N TYR A 204 16.26 -3.32 12.05
CA TYR A 204 15.17 -4.25 12.35
C TYR A 204 14.61 -4.78 11.02
N ILE A 205 15.04 -5.96 10.61
CA ILE A 205 14.70 -6.56 9.31
C ILE A 205 13.49 -7.46 9.46
N TYR A 206 12.39 -7.09 8.83
CA TYR A 206 11.16 -7.88 8.76
C TYR A 206 11.13 -8.73 7.49
N GLY A 207 10.94 -10.04 7.67
CA GLY A 207 10.94 -11.01 6.57
C GLY A 207 10.34 -12.35 6.94
N ALA A 208 10.43 -13.32 6.03
CA ALA A 208 9.96 -14.69 6.23
C ALA A 208 10.93 -15.49 7.14
N PHE A 209 11.29 -14.93 8.29
CA PHE A 209 12.11 -15.60 9.29
C PHE A 209 11.24 -16.52 10.16
N ALA A 210 11.77 -17.69 10.54
CA ALA A 210 11.06 -18.63 11.42
C ALA A 210 10.93 -18.10 12.86
N GLU A 211 11.96 -17.37 13.31
CA GLU A 211 12.04 -16.82 14.67
C GLU A 211 12.81 -15.50 14.70
N THR A 212 12.70 -14.80 15.80
CA THR A 212 13.50 -13.61 16.09
C THR A 212 14.96 -14.00 16.33
N ALA A 213 15.89 -13.27 15.72
CA ALA A 213 17.33 -13.47 15.95
C ALA A 213 18.06 -12.13 16.02
N GLU A 214 19.13 -12.11 16.82
CA GLU A 214 19.97 -10.94 17.05
C GLU A 214 21.39 -11.22 16.52
N ARG A 215 21.89 -10.38 15.62
CA ARG A 215 23.22 -10.48 15.00
C ARG A 215 23.95 -9.14 15.13
N GLY A 216 24.40 -8.82 16.34
CA GLY A 216 24.99 -7.51 16.63
C GLY A 216 23.95 -6.39 16.49
N HIS A 217 24.16 -5.50 15.53
CA HIS A 217 23.26 -4.38 15.23
C HIS A 217 22.14 -4.75 14.23
N ILE A 218 22.04 -6.02 13.81
CA ILE A 218 21.01 -6.54 12.90
C ILE A 218 20.04 -7.42 13.69
N HIS A 219 18.77 -7.04 13.66
CA HIS A 219 17.68 -7.67 14.39
C HIS A 219 16.70 -8.29 13.40
N LEU A 220 16.69 -9.64 13.30
CA LEU A 220 15.76 -10.34 12.40
C LEU A 220 14.41 -10.52 13.10
N ARG A 221 13.34 -10.20 12.40
CA ARG A 221 11.97 -10.21 12.90
C ARG A 221 11.06 -11.00 11.95
N PRO A 222 10.33 -12.01 12.43
CA PRO A 222 9.24 -12.60 11.68
C PRO A 222 8.17 -11.57 11.31
N LEU A 223 7.40 -11.84 10.25
CA LEU A 223 6.29 -10.98 9.87
C LEU A 223 5.25 -10.95 11.00
N SER A 224 5.03 -9.78 11.55
CA SER A 224 4.07 -9.50 12.62
C SER A 224 3.58 -8.08 12.46
N ARG A 225 2.27 -7.89 12.45
CA ARG A 225 1.69 -6.55 12.35
C ARG A 225 1.97 -5.73 13.60
N GLU A 226 1.72 -6.28 14.77
CA GLU A 226 1.93 -5.59 16.05
C GLU A 226 3.41 -5.22 16.25
N GLY A 227 4.33 -6.17 16.02
CA GLY A 227 5.77 -5.94 16.12
C GLY A 227 6.22 -4.86 15.12
N PHE A 228 5.76 -4.96 13.87
CA PHE A 228 6.11 -4.00 12.82
C PHE A 228 5.62 -2.59 13.15
N GLN A 229 4.38 -2.43 13.57
CA GLN A 229 3.79 -1.14 13.93
C GLN A 229 4.52 -0.47 15.13
N LYS A 230 4.91 -1.28 16.11
CA LYS A 230 5.70 -0.82 17.26
C LYS A 230 7.07 -0.30 16.81
N ASP A 231 7.79 -1.09 16.00
CA ASP A 231 9.11 -0.72 15.52
C ASP A 231 9.04 0.46 14.52
N LEU A 232 7.99 0.56 13.72
CA LEU A 232 7.73 1.69 12.84
C LEU A 232 7.47 2.97 13.63
N ALA A 233 6.73 2.90 14.72
CA ALA A 233 6.40 4.07 15.54
C ALA A 233 7.64 4.71 16.16
N ASP A 234 8.59 3.91 16.66
CA ASP A 234 9.77 4.40 17.37
C ASP A 234 11.06 4.47 16.51
N CYS A 235 11.04 4.01 15.25
CA CYS A 235 12.22 4.12 14.38
C CYS A 235 12.48 5.56 13.90
N ASN A 236 13.71 5.80 13.45
CA ASN A 236 14.08 7.05 12.76
C ASN A 236 13.82 6.99 11.26
N GLY A 237 13.90 5.81 10.66
CA GLY A 237 13.74 5.66 9.24
C GLY A 237 13.32 4.27 8.80
N VAL A 238 12.87 4.18 7.56
CA VAL A 238 12.38 2.97 6.91
C VAL A 238 13.09 2.74 5.59
N ILE A 239 13.59 1.53 5.38
CA ILE A 239 14.09 1.04 4.09
C ILE A 239 13.10 0.01 3.57
N SER A 240 12.52 0.24 2.40
CA SER A 240 11.50 -0.67 1.86
C SER A 240 11.48 -0.69 0.34
N HIS A 241 10.67 -1.57 -0.23
CA HIS A 241 10.22 -1.37 -1.60
C HIS A 241 9.32 -0.13 -1.68
N ALA A 242 9.18 0.43 -2.89
CA ALA A 242 8.41 1.65 -3.10
C ALA A 242 6.88 1.37 -3.08
N GLY A 243 6.40 0.62 -2.09
CA GLY A 243 4.98 0.40 -1.83
C GLY A 243 4.32 1.65 -1.27
N PHE A 244 3.06 1.90 -1.67
CA PHE A 244 2.36 3.13 -1.32
C PHE A 244 2.00 3.21 0.18
N GLU A 245 1.50 2.12 0.77
CA GLU A 245 0.95 2.15 2.14
C GLU A 245 2.02 2.41 3.20
N LEU A 246 3.11 1.61 3.21
CA LEU A 246 4.18 1.79 4.18
C LEU A 246 4.84 3.17 4.07
N ALA A 247 5.03 3.67 2.84
CA ALA A 247 5.53 5.02 2.65
C ALA A 247 4.56 6.07 3.20
N SER A 248 3.24 5.87 3.04
CA SER A 248 2.21 6.77 3.60
C SER A 248 2.24 6.81 5.12
N GLU A 249 2.36 5.65 5.77
CA GLU A 249 2.50 5.55 7.23
C GLU A 249 3.81 6.22 7.70
N ALA A 250 4.93 5.95 7.03
CA ALA A 250 6.22 6.53 7.37
C ALA A 250 6.24 8.06 7.21
N ILE A 251 5.64 8.60 6.14
CA ILE A 251 5.47 10.05 5.92
C ILE A 251 4.65 10.66 7.06
N HIS A 252 3.52 10.04 7.40
CA HIS A 252 2.64 10.53 8.47
C HIS A 252 3.34 10.56 9.82
N LEU A 253 4.20 9.56 10.09
CA LEU A 253 5.00 9.47 11.32
C LEU A 253 6.30 10.30 11.28
N GLY A 254 6.59 11.00 10.17
CA GLY A 254 7.79 11.80 10.02
C GLY A 254 9.10 10.98 9.97
N LYS A 255 9.06 9.76 9.42
CA LYS A 255 10.23 8.89 9.30
C LYS A 255 11.02 9.18 8.02
N LYS A 256 12.35 9.03 8.06
CA LYS A 256 13.18 9.01 6.85
C LYS A 256 12.78 7.82 5.97
N ILE A 257 12.75 7.99 4.66
CA ILE A 257 12.34 6.92 3.73
C ILE A 257 13.41 6.71 2.66
N LEU A 258 13.91 5.47 2.57
CA LEU A 258 14.74 4.99 1.47
C LEU A 258 14.01 3.86 0.75
N VAL A 259 13.74 4.03 -0.55
CA VAL A 259 13.01 3.02 -1.31
C VAL A 259 13.83 2.40 -2.43
N LYS A 260 13.62 1.08 -2.61
CA LYS A 260 14.13 0.29 -3.74
C LYS A 260 12.95 -0.27 -4.53
N PRO A 261 12.54 0.38 -5.65
CA PRO A 261 11.43 -0.13 -6.43
C PRO A 261 11.75 -1.48 -7.06
N LEU A 262 10.73 -2.35 -7.17
CA LEU A 262 10.85 -3.61 -7.90
C LEU A 262 11.09 -3.36 -9.38
N LYS A 263 12.06 -4.08 -9.95
CA LYS A 263 12.32 -4.01 -11.39
C LYS A 263 11.13 -4.55 -12.18
N GLY A 264 10.67 -3.78 -13.15
CA GLY A 264 9.53 -4.13 -14.00
C GLY A 264 8.16 -3.80 -13.42
N GLN A 265 8.07 -3.17 -12.26
CA GLN A 265 6.81 -2.71 -11.68
C GLN A 265 6.66 -1.20 -11.81
N MET A 266 5.80 -0.76 -12.73
CA MET A 266 5.56 0.65 -13.06
C MET A 266 5.06 1.46 -11.85
N GLU A 267 4.17 0.90 -11.03
CA GLU A 267 3.64 1.55 -9.84
C GLU A 267 4.76 1.94 -8.88
N GLN A 268 5.62 0.98 -8.49
CA GLN A 268 6.71 1.27 -7.56
C GLN A 268 7.76 2.23 -8.14
N ALA A 269 8.04 2.13 -9.44
CA ALA A 269 8.93 3.08 -10.11
C ALA A 269 8.35 4.50 -10.10
N SER A 270 7.04 4.65 -10.28
CA SER A 270 6.33 5.93 -10.20
C SER A 270 6.24 6.46 -8.77
N ASN A 271 6.04 5.59 -7.80
CA ASN A 271 6.04 5.94 -6.38
C ASN A 271 7.40 6.48 -5.93
N ALA A 272 8.49 5.82 -6.33
CA ALA A 272 9.85 6.29 -6.04
C ALA A 272 10.13 7.66 -6.67
N LEU A 273 9.68 7.87 -7.91
CA LEU A 273 9.77 9.17 -8.59
C LEU A 273 8.99 10.25 -7.81
N ALA A 274 7.75 9.96 -7.42
CA ALA A 274 6.91 10.91 -6.69
C ALA A 274 7.48 11.24 -5.30
N LEU A 275 8.00 10.25 -4.56
CA LEU A 275 8.69 10.47 -3.27
C LEU A 275 9.87 11.42 -3.42
N GLY A 276 10.70 11.22 -4.46
CA GLY A 276 11.84 12.10 -4.76
C GLY A 276 11.40 13.50 -5.14
N MET A 277 10.42 13.65 -6.04
CA MET A 277 9.89 14.96 -6.48
C MET A 277 9.26 15.76 -5.33
N LEU A 278 8.58 15.07 -4.42
CA LEU A 278 7.98 15.69 -3.22
C LEU A 278 8.99 15.89 -2.08
N GLY A 279 10.23 15.41 -2.23
CA GLY A 279 11.26 15.46 -1.19
C GLY A 279 10.86 14.69 0.08
N LEU A 280 10.05 13.65 -0.07
CA LEU A 280 9.54 12.81 1.02
C LEU A 280 10.32 11.52 1.22
N GLY A 281 11.18 11.14 0.26
CA GLY A 281 12.00 9.95 0.32
C GLY A 281 13.12 9.96 -0.71
N MET A 282 14.10 9.10 -0.50
CA MET A 282 15.21 8.85 -1.43
C MET A 282 15.04 7.50 -2.11
N GLN A 283 15.47 7.40 -3.37
CA GLN A 283 15.45 6.16 -4.15
C GLN A 283 16.86 5.59 -4.31
N MET A 284 16.95 4.26 -4.27
CA MET A 284 18.09 3.48 -4.77
C MET A 284 17.62 2.44 -5.78
N ASP A 285 18.45 2.11 -6.77
CA ASP A 285 18.12 1.13 -7.84
C ASP A 285 18.64 -0.28 -7.52
N SER A 286 19.59 -0.41 -6.61
CA SER A 286 20.17 -1.65 -6.08
C SER A 286 20.45 -1.50 -4.59
N LEU A 287 20.90 -2.55 -3.90
CA LEU A 287 21.43 -2.48 -2.54
C LEU A 287 22.78 -1.74 -2.61
N ASP A 288 22.73 -0.43 -2.51
CA ASP A 288 23.85 0.50 -2.74
C ASP A 288 24.33 1.07 -1.40
N ALA A 289 25.58 0.80 -1.05
CA ALA A 289 26.16 1.21 0.22
C ALA A 289 26.38 2.72 0.31
N ASP A 290 26.75 3.38 -0.80
CA ASP A 290 26.97 4.83 -0.83
C ASP A 290 25.64 5.58 -0.68
N LYS A 291 24.59 5.10 -1.37
CA LYS A 291 23.23 5.63 -1.21
C LYS A 291 22.67 5.43 0.20
N LEU A 292 22.96 4.29 0.83
CA LEU A 292 22.59 4.05 2.22
C LEU A 292 23.25 5.08 3.15
N ARG A 293 24.56 5.29 3.02
CA ARG A 293 25.30 6.27 3.82
C ARG A 293 24.81 7.69 3.56
N GLU A 294 24.64 8.09 2.30
CA GLU A 294 24.07 9.40 1.93
C GLU A 294 22.72 9.62 2.61
N TRP A 295 21.84 8.62 2.59
CA TRP A 295 20.52 8.71 3.20
C TRP A 295 20.58 8.77 4.73
N LEU A 296 21.40 7.94 5.37
CA LEU A 296 21.56 7.93 6.84
C LEU A 296 22.07 9.26 7.36
N ASP A 297 23.06 9.84 6.69
CA ASP A 297 23.80 11.01 7.16
C ASP A 297 23.11 12.34 6.78
N TYR A 298 22.57 12.45 5.58
CA TYR A 298 22.16 13.74 5.02
C TYR A 298 20.67 13.88 4.71
N PHE A 299 19.90 12.79 4.60
CA PHE A 299 18.48 12.91 4.31
C PHE A 299 17.70 13.34 5.56
N GLU A 300 16.94 14.42 5.44
CA GLU A 300 16.02 14.88 6.49
C GLU A 300 14.60 14.43 6.20
N SER A 301 13.93 13.87 7.21
CA SER A 301 12.53 13.48 7.08
C SER A 301 11.62 14.70 7.09
N LYS A 302 10.55 14.61 6.32
CA LYS A 302 9.46 15.57 6.32
C LYS A 302 8.18 14.89 6.76
N GLN A 303 7.56 15.41 7.79
CA GLN A 303 6.27 14.88 8.26
C GLN A 303 5.13 15.55 7.51
N VAL A 304 4.23 14.76 6.95
CA VAL A 304 2.95 15.22 6.40
C VAL A 304 1.84 14.54 7.17
N ILE A 305 1.02 15.32 7.88
CA ILE A 305 -0.08 14.77 8.66
C ILE A 305 -1.33 14.73 7.79
N TYR A 306 -1.81 13.51 7.51
CA TYR A 306 -3.03 13.27 6.76
C TYR A 306 -4.23 13.13 7.70
N PRO A 307 -5.44 13.59 7.29
CA PRO A 307 -6.67 13.39 8.05
C PRO A 307 -7.06 11.90 8.04
N ASN A 308 -8.06 11.54 8.85
CA ASN A 308 -8.63 10.19 8.79
C ASN A 308 -9.49 10.03 7.52
N VAL A 309 -8.84 9.63 6.44
CA VAL A 309 -9.46 9.46 5.11
C VAL A 309 -10.43 8.29 5.11
N ALA A 310 -10.16 7.21 5.85
CA ALA A 310 -11.05 6.05 5.93
C ALA A 310 -12.42 6.42 6.53
N ASP A 311 -12.44 7.16 7.63
CA ASP A 311 -13.68 7.65 8.25
C ASP A 311 -14.44 8.60 7.32
N ALA A 312 -13.74 9.47 6.61
CA ALA A 312 -14.36 10.36 5.65
C ALA A 312 -15.01 9.63 4.46
N ILE A 313 -14.34 8.59 3.94
CA ILE A 313 -14.90 7.74 2.89
C ILE A 313 -16.10 6.94 3.42
N ALA A 314 -16.03 6.38 4.63
CA ALA A 314 -17.15 5.63 5.22
C ALA A 314 -18.40 6.52 5.38
N ALA A 315 -18.22 7.75 5.88
CA ALA A 315 -19.31 8.72 6.00
C ALA A 315 -19.87 9.16 4.63
N TRP A 316 -19.01 9.26 3.61
CA TRP A 316 -19.40 9.60 2.25
C TRP A 316 -20.19 8.46 1.59
N VAL A 317 -19.76 7.21 1.78
CA VAL A 317 -20.49 6.00 1.33
C VAL A 317 -21.87 5.92 2.00
N GLN A 318 -21.94 6.18 3.32
CA GLN A 318 -23.20 6.18 4.04
C GLN A 318 -24.22 7.19 3.47
N LYS A 319 -23.77 8.35 3.01
CA LYS A 319 -24.64 9.37 2.41
C LYS A 319 -25.12 9.00 1.02
N ASN A 320 -24.51 8.02 0.39
CA ASN A 320 -24.80 7.55 -0.97
C ASN A 320 -24.80 8.69 -2.04
N ASP A 321 -23.92 9.68 -1.84
CA ASP A 321 -23.75 10.84 -2.72
C ASP A 321 -22.41 10.76 -3.45
N PHE A 322 -22.36 9.92 -4.49
CA PHE A 322 -21.14 9.63 -5.25
C PHE A 322 -20.77 10.70 -6.30
N VAL A 323 -21.55 11.79 -6.39
CA VAL A 323 -21.32 12.87 -7.39
C VAL A 323 -20.27 13.87 -6.92
N THR A 324 -19.90 13.86 -5.64
CA THR A 324 -19.13 14.92 -4.98
C THR A 324 -17.68 14.52 -4.65
N ILE A 325 -17.00 13.76 -5.54
CA ILE A 325 -15.59 13.36 -5.31
C ILE A 325 -14.67 14.58 -5.14
N ASP A 326 -14.83 15.59 -5.98
CA ASP A 326 -14.04 16.82 -5.90
C ASP A 326 -14.22 17.53 -4.56
N GLN A 327 -15.45 17.57 -4.03
CA GLN A 327 -15.73 18.16 -2.72
C GLN A 327 -15.08 17.34 -1.58
N LEU A 328 -15.15 16.01 -1.66
CA LEU A 328 -14.50 15.12 -0.70
C LEU A 328 -12.98 15.33 -0.73
N ALA A 329 -12.37 15.36 -1.92
CA ALA A 329 -10.95 15.59 -2.09
C ALA A 329 -10.52 16.94 -1.52
N ASN A 330 -11.19 18.03 -1.91
CA ASN A 330 -10.89 19.38 -1.43
C ASN A 330 -11.02 19.49 0.10
N LYS A 331 -12.07 18.91 0.68
CA LYS A 331 -12.28 18.90 2.13
C LYS A 331 -11.15 18.15 2.85
N LEU A 332 -10.68 17.04 2.31
CA LEU A 332 -9.61 16.24 2.93
C LEU A 332 -8.26 16.94 2.79
N TRP A 333 -7.93 17.48 1.62
CA TRP A 333 -6.67 18.20 1.40
C TRP A 333 -6.57 19.47 2.22
N ALA A 334 -7.67 20.15 2.49
CA ALA A 334 -7.70 21.31 3.40
C ALA A 334 -7.33 20.97 4.85
N GLN A 335 -7.35 19.69 5.23
CA GLN A 335 -6.97 19.20 6.56
C GLN A 335 -5.54 18.62 6.58
N VAL A 336 -4.87 18.50 5.43
CA VAL A 336 -3.49 18.00 5.37
C VAL A 336 -2.54 19.08 5.86
N SER A 337 -1.68 18.73 6.81
CA SER A 337 -0.63 19.61 7.30
C SER A 337 0.70 19.26 6.64
N PHE A 338 1.19 20.18 5.80
CA PHE A 338 2.52 20.11 5.19
C PHE A 338 3.54 20.85 6.07
N PRO A 339 4.83 20.44 6.07
CA PRO A 339 5.89 21.21 6.72
C PRO A 339 5.99 22.62 6.11
N ALA A 340 6.28 23.61 6.93
CA ALA A 340 6.23 25.05 6.61
C ALA A 340 7.09 25.52 5.40
N SER A 341 7.94 24.66 4.84
CA SER A 341 8.83 24.95 3.72
C SER A 341 8.34 24.50 2.33
N GLN A 342 7.10 24.01 2.22
CA GLN A 342 6.60 23.46 0.95
C GLN A 342 5.24 24.07 0.58
N HIS A 343 5.28 25.23 -0.05
CA HIS A 343 4.22 25.63 -0.99
C HIS A 343 4.57 24.98 -2.35
N PHE A 344 4.01 23.82 -2.64
CA PHE A 344 3.98 23.30 -4.00
C PHE A 344 2.99 24.16 -4.79
N THR A 345 3.49 25.08 -5.59
CA THR A 345 2.71 25.84 -6.60
C THR A 345 2.46 24.96 -7.82
#